data_42e235086ccc15f84d1c0a62180185db
#
_entry.id   42e235086ccc15f84d1c0a62180185db
#
_cell.length_a   1.000
_cell.length_b   1.000
_cell.length_c   1.000
_cell.angle_alpha   90.00
_cell.angle_beta   90.00
_cell.angle_gamma   90.00
#
_symmetry.space_group_name_H-M   'P 1'
#
loop_
_entity.id
_entity.type
_entity.pdbx_description
1 polymer ?
#
loop_
_entity_poly.entity_id
_entity_poly.type
_entity_poly.pdbx_seq_one_letter_code
_entity_poly.pdbx_strand_id
1 'polypeptide(L)'
;MNRNEAKVLIAIPSGDMMPVLTVSCIMQLEREEQDSVQLMTGSLVYNARTHLANIALSEGYTHIMWIDSDMTFPPNTLNRLIERDKDVVTCICYGRHFPFRPCAYKRVRKGNTHKAGLTEPIEITKDMPELFTVEGCGSAMILVKTDVYKQMLEKYGEWYEPKWNLGEDLAFTERLKGLGIPIWCDSTIPIGHIGQIVCGKETYLNAKGGKNES
;
A
#
# COMPACT_ATOMS: atom_id res chain seq x y z
N MET A 1 3.25 -20.65 -0.45
CA MET A 1 4.61 -20.59 -1.08
C MET A 1 5.63 -20.58 0.04
N ASN A 2 6.71 -21.33 -0.08
CA ASN A 2 7.81 -21.27 0.90
C ASN A 2 8.55 -19.93 0.74
N ARG A 3 8.96 -19.28 1.85
CA ARG A 3 9.71 -18.02 1.84
C ARG A 3 10.95 -18.09 0.94
N ASN A 4 11.65 -19.21 0.97
CA ASN A 4 12.87 -19.43 0.17
C ASN A 4 12.63 -19.47 -1.35
N GLU A 5 11.40 -19.65 -1.80
CA GLU A 5 11.03 -19.64 -3.22
C GLU A 5 10.59 -18.25 -3.71
N ALA A 6 10.31 -17.33 -2.78
CA ALA A 6 9.95 -15.97 -3.10
C ALA A 6 11.19 -15.12 -3.36
N LYS A 7 11.28 -14.48 -4.53
CA LYS A 7 12.23 -13.41 -4.84
C LYS A 7 11.44 -12.11 -4.92
N VAL A 8 11.68 -11.20 -3.99
CA VAL A 8 10.85 -10.00 -3.80
C VAL A 8 11.60 -8.74 -4.17
N LEU A 9 10.99 -7.92 -5.03
CA LEU A 9 11.40 -6.53 -5.18
C LEU A 9 10.67 -5.66 -4.15
N ILE A 10 11.39 -5.10 -3.19
CA ILE A 10 10.89 -4.06 -2.29
C ILE A 10 10.98 -2.73 -3.04
N ALA A 11 9.85 -2.25 -3.52
CA ALA A 11 9.74 -1.13 -4.44
C ALA A 11 9.22 0.12 -3.71
N ILE A 12 10.01 1.19 -3.72
CA ILE A 12 9.76 2.40 -2.95
C ILE A 12 9.71 3.61 -3.89
N PRO A 13 8.51 4.01 -4.35
CA PRO A 13 8.35 5.30 -5.00
C PRO A 13 8.55 6.41 -3.96
N SER A 14 9.45 7.35 -4.22
CA SER A 14 9.83 8.38 -3.25
C SER A 14 9.91 9.76 -3.90
N GLY A 15 9.67 10.79 -3.11
CA GLY A 15 10.12 12.14 -3.41
C GLY A 15 11.62 12.30 -3.10
N ASP A 16 12.08 13.56 -3.03
CA ASP A 16 13.50 13.88 -2.80
C ASP A 16 13.96 13.57 -1.36
N MET A 17 13.04 13.40 -0.41
CA MET A 17 13.34 13.18 1.00
C MET A 17 12.50 12.02 1.56
N MET A 18 13.14 11.28 2.47
CA MET A 18 12.49 10.21 3.21
C MET A 18 12.69 10.42 4.71
N PRO A 19 11.66 10.24 5.55
CA PRO A 19 11.80 10.31 7.00
C PRO A 19 12.79 9.27 7.53
N VAL A 20 13.62 9.65 8.49
CA VAL A 20 14.63 8.76 9.10
C VAL A 20 14.00 7.49 9.68
N LEU A 21 12.79 7.59 10.25
CA LEU A 21 12.08 6.42 10.78
C LEU A 21 11.74 5.42 9.68
N THR A 22 11.30 5.86 8.50
CA THR A 22 11.06 4.98 7.35
C THR A 22 12.35 4.31 6.90
N VAL A 23 13.44 5.08 6.78
CA VAL A 23 14.77 4.52 6.44
C VAL A 23 15.17 3.45 7.45
N SER A 24 15.00 3.71 8.75
CA SER A 24 15.29 2.74 9.81
C SER A 24 14.46 1.46 9.67
N CYS A 25 13.16 1.56 9.36
CA CYS A 25 12.31 0.38 9.12
C CYS A 25 12.78 -0.42 7.89
N ILE A 26 13.15 0.26 6.79
CA ILE A 26 13.67 -0.41 5.58
C ILE A 26 14.99 -1.14 5.86
N MET A 27 15.90 -0.53 6.63
CA MET A 27 17.18 -1.15 7.01
C MET A 27 17.00 -2.37 7.91
N GLN A 28 15.98 -2.38 8.75
CA GLN A 28 15.67 -3.48 9.67
C GLN A 28 14.74 -4.55 9.07
N LEU A 29 14.19 -4.31 7.87
CA LEU A 29 13.31 -5.28 7.23
C LEU A 29 14.01 -6.61 7.01
N GLU A 30 13.43 -7.68 7.55
CA GLU A 30 13.92 -9.05 7.36
C GLU A 30 13.74 -9.46 5.89
N ARG A 31 14.86 -9.81 5.24
CA ARG A 31 14.93 -10.13 3.81
C ARG A 31 15.81 -11.35 3.59
N GLU A 32 15.53 -12.10 2.53
CA GLU A 32 16.41 -13.13 2.02
C GLU A 32 17.44 -12.53 1.04
N GLU A 33 18.51 -13.26 0.75
CA GLU A 33 19.61 -12.81 -0.11
C GLU A 33 19.13 -12.45 -1.54
N GLN A 34 18.11 -13.15 -2.05
CA GLN A 34 17.55 -12.91 -3.36
C GLN A 34 16.61 -11.71 -3.46
N ASP A 35 16.24 -11.08 -2.33
CA ASP A 35 15.40 -9.87 -2.32
C ASP A 35 16.23 -8.62 -2.59
N SER A 36 15.60 -7.63 -3.19
CA SER A 36 16.24 -6.34 -3.46
C SER A 36 15.34 -5.18 -3.05
N VAL A 37 15.97 -4.08 -2.64
CA VAL A 37 15.29 -2.81 -2.37
C VAL A 37 15.63 -1.84 -3.49
N GLN A 38 14.62 -1.27 -4.13
CA GLN A 38 14.81 -0.24 -5.14
C GLN A 38 13.94 0.99 -4.84
N LEU A 39 14.60 2.15 -4.89
CA LEU A 39 13.97 3.46 -4.76
C LEU A 39 13.87 4.12 -6.14
N MET A 40 12.73 4.76 -6.40
CA MET A 40 12.53 5.56 -7.60
C MET A 40 12.10 6.96 -7.21
N THR A 41 12.88 7.97 -7.62
CA THR A 41 12.65 9.39 -7.32
C THR A 41 12.45 10.20 -8.61
N GLY A 42 12.01 11.45 -8.46
CA GLY A 42 11.98 12.42 -9.56
C GLY A 42 10.92 12.17 -10.63
N SER A 43 9.86 11.39 -10.31
CA SER A 43 8.79 11.06 -11.25
C SER A 43 7.41 11.19 -10.60
N LEU A 44 6.36 11.23 -11.43
CA LEU A 44 4.99 11.03 -10.93
C LEU A 44 4.86 9.61 -10.37
N VAL A 45 4.13 9.46 -9.27
CA VAL A 45 4.06 8.20 -8.51
C VAL A 45 3.65 7.01 -9.38
N TYR A 46 2.69 7.16 -10.26
CA TYR A 46 2.26 6.08 -11.16
C TYR A 46 3.32 5.69 -12.19
N ASN A 47 4.14 6.65 -12.67
CA ASN A 47 5.28 6.37 -13.54
C ASN A 47 6.38 5.62 -12.80
N ALA A 48 6.68 6.03 -11.56
CA ALA A 48 7.64 5.34 -10.70
C ALA A 48 7.20 3.90 -10.43
N ARG A 49 5.92 3.68 -10.09
CA ARG A 49 5.36 2.33 -9.90
C ARG A 49 5.43 1.50 -11.18
N THR A 50 5.09 2.07 -12.33
CA THR A 50 5.17 1.37 -13.62
C THR A 50 6.61 0.99 -13.97
N HIS A 51 7.57 1.88 -13.72
CA HIS A 51 8.99 1.58 -13.97
C HIS A 51 9.51 0.45 -13.06
N LEU A 52 9.24 0.53 -11.76
CA LEU A 52 9.65 -0.51 -10.79
C LEU A 52 8.96 -1.87 -11.08
N ALA A 53 7.70 -1.86 -11.52
CA ALA A 53 7.01 -3.08 -11.94
C ALA A 53 7.66 -3.71 -13.18
N ASN A 54 8.08 -2.91 -14.17
CA ASN A 54 8.84 -3.40 -15.32
C ASN A 54 10.16 -4.05 -14.91
N ILE A 55 10.91 -3.44 -13.99
CA ILE A 55 12.14 -4.03 -13.43
C ILE A 55 11.83 -5.39 -12.80
N ALA A 56 10.79 -5.46 -11.94
CA ALA A 56 10.43 -6.70 -11.29
C ALA A 56 10.13 -7.83 -12.28
N LEU A 57 9.41 -7.52 -13.36
CA LEU A 57 9.08 -8.51 -14.40
C LEU A 57 10.31 -8.92 -15.22
N SER A 58 11.16 -7.97 -15.60
CA SER A 58 12.35 -8.24 -16.44
C SER A 58 13.44 -9.00 -15.70
N GLU A 59 13.58 -8.79 -14.39
CA GLU A 59 14.59 -9.44 -13.55
C GLU A 59 14.08 -10.71 -12.85
N GLY A 60 12.85 -11.15 -13.15
CA GLY A 60 12.28 -12.42 -12.70
C GLY A 60 11.95 -12.44 -11.19
N TYR A 61 11.57 -11.32 -10.60
CA TYR A 61 10.99 -11.31 -9.27
C TYR A 61 9.63 -12.02 -9.28
N THR A 62 9.34 -12.72 -8.20
CA THR A 62 8.05 -13.42 -8.01
C THR A 62 6.99 -12.52 -7.39
N HIS A 63 7.45 -11.50 -6.63
CA HIS A 63 6.58 -10.57 -5.91
C HIS A 63 7.15 -9.15 -5.97
N ILE A 64 6.25 -8.18 -5.85
CA ILE A 64 6.60 -6.78 -5.57
C ILE A 64 5.96 -6.41 -4.23
N MET A 65 6.78 -5.95 -3.29
CA MET A 65 6.33 -5.31 -2.05
C MET A 65 6.43 -3.80 -2.21
N TRP A 66 5.32 -3.14 -2.33
CA TRP A 66 5.26 -1.67 -2.34
C TRP A 66 5.33 -1.12 -0.93
N ILE A 67 6.16 -0.11 -0.75
CA ILE A 67 6.27 0.66 0.50
C ILE A 67 6.35 2.13 0.12
N ASP A 68 5.39 2.95 0.57
CA ASP A 68 5.51 4.40 0.39
C ASP A 68 6.61 4.96 1.31
N SER A 69 7.22 6.05 0.88
CA SER A 69 8.43 6.60 1.49
C SER A 69 8.24 7.23 2.89
N ASP A 70 7.05 7.17 3.45
CA ASP A 70 6.69 7.73 4.76
C ASP A 70 5.98 6.72 5.68
N MET A 71 6.27 5.43 5.48
CA MET A 71 5.69 4.34 6.27
C MET A 71 6.62 3.86 7.37
N THR A 72 6.02 3.42 8.49
CA THR A 72 6.71 2.66 9.54
C THR A 72 6.07 1.29 9.70
N PHE A 73 6.88 0.27 9.96
CA PHE A 73 6.43 -1.11 9.99
C PHE A 73 7.42 -2.01 10.75
N PRO A 74 6.95 -3.16 11.29
CA PRO A 74 7.82 -4.14 11.95
C PRO A 74 8.81 -4.80 10.99
N PRO A 75 9.98 -5.24 11.48
CA PRO A 75 11.00 -5.92 10.67
C PRO A 75 10.48 -7.16 9.92
N ASN A 76 9.58 -7.93 10.52
CA ASN A 76 9.05 -9.17 9.94
C ASN A 76 7.86 -8.98 8.99
N THR A 77 7.54 -7.74 8.60
CA THR A 77 6.35 -7.42 7.79
C THR A 77 6.32 -8.18 6.46
N LEU A 78 7.44 -8.23 5.72
CA LEU A 78 7.52 -8.95 4.45
C LEU A 78 7.23 -10.44 4.63
N ASN A 79 7.86 -11.08 5.61
CA ASN A 79 7.69 -12.51 5.88
C ASN A 79 6.23 -12.83 6.22
N ARG A 80 5.59 -12.02 7.07
CA ARG A 80 4.17 -12.17 7.43
C ARG A 80 3.24 -12.04 6.23
N LEU A 81 3.49 -11.10 5.32
CA LEU A 81 2.70 -10.94 4.10
C LEU A 81 2.85 -12.14 3.16
N ILE A 82 4.07 -12.68 2.99
CA ILE A 82 4.32 -13.89 2.19
C ILE A 82 3.63 -15.11 2.78
N GLU A 83 3.65 -15.27 4.11
CA GLU A 83 2.97 -16.37 4.83
C GLU A 83 1.45 -16.40 4.59
N ARG A 84 0.82 -15.25 4.28
CA ARG A 84 -0.60 -15.22 3.90
C ARG A 84 -0.90 -15.94 2.59
N ASP A 85 0.12 -16.17 1.75
CA ASP A 85 0.03 -16.87 0.45
C ASP A 85 -1.15 -16.41 -0.40
N LYS A 86 -1.23 -15.11 -0.65
CA LYS A 86 -2.26 -14.47 -1.48
C LYS A 86 -1.63 -13.84 -2.70
N ASP A 87 -2.38 -13.74 -3.79
CA ASP A 87 -1.90 -13.07 -5.00
C ASP A 87 -1.72 -11.56 -4.77
N VAL A 88 -2.60 -10.98 -3.94
CA VAL A 88 -2.54 -9.59 -3.50
C VAL A 88 -2.90 -9.54 -2.02
N VAL A 89 -1.99 -9.00 -1.19
CA VAL A 89 -2.23 -8.79 0.24
C VAL A 89 -1.68 -7.44 0.69
N THR A 90 -2.46 -6.70 1.45
CA THR A 90 -2.13 -5.39 2.02
C THR A 90 -2.28 -5.39 3.54
N CYS A 91 -1.80 -4.33 4.17
CA CYS A 91 -2.05 -4.00 5.58
C CYS A 91 -3.02 -2.84 5.69
N ILE A 92 -3.57 -2.60 6.88
CA ILE A 92 -4.38 -1.42 7.13
C ILE A 92 -3.45 -0.21 7.30
N CYS A 93 -3.37 0.63 6.26
CA CYS A 93 -2.72 1.93 6.32
C CYS A 93 -3.74 3.01 6.67
N TYR A 94 -3.29 4.13 7.23
CA TYR A 94 -4.15 5.23 7.64
C TYR A 94 -3.75 6.53 6.93
N GLY A 95 -4.72 7.38 6.64
CA GLY A 95 -4.46 8.72 6.13
C GLY A 95 -3.72 9.60 7.15
N ARG A 96 -2.88 10.52 6.67
CA ARG A 96 -2.04 11.42 7.52
C ARG A 96 -2.78 12.60 8.12
N HIS A 97 -4.02 12.82 7.72
CA HIS A 97 -4.83 13.96 8.16
C HIS A 97 -6.03 13.48 8.98
N PHE A 98 -6.39 14.27 10.00
CA PHE A 98 -7.61 14.00 10.78
C PHE A 98 -8.82 13.86 9.84
N PRO A 99 -9.67 12.86 10.03
CA PRO A 99 -9.78 11.91 11.15
C PRO A 99 -9.00 10.59 10.97
N PHE A 100 -7.87 10.59 10.29
CA PHE A 100 -6.96 9.43 10.11
C PHE A 100 -7.66 8.17 9.60
N ARG A 101 -8.48 8.34 8.57
CA ARG A 101 -9.30 7.24 8.02
C ARG A 101 -8.44 6.11 7.47
N PRO A 102 -8.86 4.85 7.62
CA PRO A 102 -8.17 3.74 6.98
C PRO A 102 -8.22 3.87 5.46
N CYS A 103 -7.10 3.53 4.81
CA CYS A 103 -6.95 3.50 3.35
C CYS A 103 -7.25 2.10 2.80
N ALA A 104 -8.19 1.39 3.42
CA ALA A 104 -8.80 0.15 2.95
C ALA A 104 -10.31 0.37 2.84
N TYR A 105 -10.89 -0.07 1.73
CA TYR A 105 -12.26 0.34 1.36
C TYR A 105 -13.15 -0.87 1.14
N LYS A 106 -14.32 -0.87 1.82
CA LYS A 106 -15.38 -1.87 1.61
C LYS A 106 -16.17 -1.60 0.33
N ARG A 107 -16.03 -0.40 -0.26
CA ARG A 107 -16.62 -0.05 -1.55
C ARG A 107 -15.79 1.02 -2.27
N VAL A 108 -15.57 0.79 -3.56
CA VAL A 108 -14.99 1.77 -4.48
C VAL A 108 -15.96 1.98 -5.64
N ARG A 109 -16.29 3.22 -5.96
CA ARG A 109 -17.14 3.61 -7.10
C ARG A 109 -16.33 4.45 -8.07
N LYS A 110 -16.36 4.07 -9.33
CA LYS A 110 -15.74 4.84 -10.42
C LYS A 110 -16.41 6.20 -10.54
N GLY A 111 -15.59 7.22 -10.75
CA GLY A 111 -16.06 8.53 -11.17
C GLY A 111 -16.29 8.58 -12.69
N ASN A 112 -16.73 9.74 -13.16
CA ASN A 112 -16.87 10.06 -14.57
C ASN A 112 -16.38 11.49 -14.82
N THR A 113 -16.52 12.01 -16.05
CA THR A 113 -16.06 13.36 -16.42
C THR A 113 -16.59 14.50 -15.54
N HIS A 114 -17.65 14.28 -14.79
CA HIS A 114 -18.32 15.29 -13.95
C HIS A 114 -18.31 14.96 -12.45
N LYS A 115 -17.90 13.73 -12.08
CA LYS A 115 -17.92 13.27 -10.67
C LYS A 115 -16.64 12.52 -10.36
N ALA A 116 -15.99 12.86 -9.24
CA ALA A 116 -14.89 12.09 -8.69
C ALA A 116 -15.36 10.67 -8.31
N GLY A 117 -14.43 9.73 -8.28
CA GLY A 117 -14.65 8.43 -7.68
C GLY A 117 -14.93 8.58 -6.19
N LEU A 118 -15.69 7.65 -5.63
CA LEU A 118 -16.06 7.65 -4.22
C LEU A 118 -15.56 6.38 -3.55
N THR A 119 -15.05 6.53 -2.33
CA THR A 119 -14.60 5.42 -1.49
C THR A 119 -15.40 5.38 -0.20
N GLU A 120 -15.68 4.18 0.28
CA GLU A 120 -16.27 3.95 1.60
C GLU A 120 -15.27 3.13 2.42
N PRO A 121 -14.60 3.75 3.43
CA PRO A 121 -13.60 3.05 4.23
C PRO A 121 -14.23 1.89 5.01
N ILE A 122 -13.39 0.91 5.36
CA ILE A 122 -13.76 -0.12 6.34
C ILE A 122 -13.93 0.51 7.72
N GLU A 123 -14.68 -0.15 8.57
CA GLU A 123 -14.77 0.18 9.98
C GLU A 123 -13.73 -0.64 10.75
N ILE A 124 -12.98 0.02 11.63
CA ILE A 124 -11.97 -0.64 12.48
C ILE A 124 -12.62 -0.99 13.81
N THR A 125 -12.68 -2.28 14.11
CA THR A 125 -13.21 -2.81 15.36
C THR A 125 -12.18 -3.71 16.05
N LYS A 126 -12.34 -3.92 17.36
CA LYS A 126 -11.45 -4.79 18.12
C LYS A 126 -11.53 -6.26 17.70
N ASP A 127 -12.71 -6.68 17.23
CA ASP A 127 -13.02 -8.07 16.89
C ASP A 127 -12.99 -8.33 15.37
N MET A 128 -12.33 -7.44 14.61
CA MET A 128 -12.22 -7.64 13.16
C MET A 128 -11.37 -8.88 12.82
N PRO A 129 -11.67 -9.59 11.73
CA PRO A 129 -10.87 -10.74 11.30
C PRO A 129 -9.41 -10.36 11.07
N GLU A 130 -8.49 -11.28 11.39
CA GLU A 130 -7.05 -11.07 11.11
C GLU A 130 -6.76 -10.89 9.61
N LEU A 131 -7.50 -11.62 8.77
CA LEU A 131 -7.36 -11.59 7.32
C LEU A 131 -8.75 -11.57 6.67
N PHE A 132 -9.01 -10.56 5.84
CA PHE A 132 -10.29 -10.37 5.16
C PHE A 132 -10.08 -9.70 3.80
N THR A 133 -11.13 -9.64 2.98
CA THR A 133 -11.06 -9.00 1.66
C THR A 133 -11.61 -7.58 1.67
N VAL A 134 -11.03 -6.74 0.81
CA VAL A 134 -11.49 -5.36 0.58
C VAL A 134 -11.73 -5.13 -0.92
N GLU A 135 -12.56 -4.13 -1.26
CA GLU A 135 -12.78 -3.75 -2.67
C GLU A 135 -11.67 -2.85 -3.23
N GLY A 136 -10.93 -2.17 -2.37
CA GLY A 136 -9.82 -1.33 -2.76
C GLY A 136 -8.96 -0.92 -1.58
N CYS A 137 -7.74 -0.53 -1.85
CA CYS A 137 -6.79 -0.02 -0.84
C CYS A 137 -5.82 0.97 -1.47
N GLY A 138 -5.12 1.72 -0.61
CA GLY A 138 -3.91 2.43 -1.02
C GLY A 138 -2.76 1.45 -1.27
N SER A 139 -1.77 1.88 -2.03
CA SER A 139 -0.58 1.07 -2.35
C SER A 139 0.61 1.34 -1.40
N ALA A 140 0.34 1.93 -0.23
CA ALA A 140 1.40 2.34 0.70
C ALA A 140 2.12 1.15 1.38
N MET A 141 1.45 0.00 1.51
CA MET A 141 2.01 -1.25 2.01
C MET A 141 1.22 -2.42 1.42
N ILE A 142 1.68 -2.97 0.30
CA ILE A 142 0.99 -4.04 -0.41
C ILE A 142 2.00 -4.98 -1.08
N LEU A 143 1.79 -6.29 -0.92
CA LEU A 143 2.54 -7.35 -1.61
C LEU A 143 1.69 -7.91 -2.74
N VAL A 144 2.25 -7.99 -3.94
CA VAL A 144 1.57 -8.44 -5.15
C VAL A 144 2.45 -9.45 -5.89
N LYS A 145 1.91 -10.62 -6.27
CA LYS A 145 2.60 -11.56 -7.15
C LYS A 145 2.80 -10.97 -8.55
N THR A 146 3.95 -11.17 -9.15
CA THR A 146 4.25 -10.63 -10.49
C THR A 146 3.35 -11.18 -11.59
N ASP A 147 2.78 -12.37 -11.43
CA ASP A 147 1.80 -12.93 -12.36
C ASP A 147 0.50 -12.11 -12.45
N VAL A 148 0.15 -11.38 -11.39
CA VAL A 148 -0.96 -10.42 -11.41
C VAL A 148 -0.69 -9.29 -12.42
N TYR A 149 0.54 -8.79 -12.46
CA TYR A 149 0.95 -7.73 -13.40
C TYR A 149 0.89 -8.23 -14.85
N LYS A 150 1.30 -9.48 -15.12
CA LYS A 150 1.22 -10.07 -16.45
C LYS A 150 -0.25 -10.15 -16.92
N GLN A 151 -1.15 -10.68 -16.09
CA GLN A 151 -2.57 -10.74 -16.38
C GLN A 151 -3.20 -9.35 -16.60
N MET A 152 -2.77 -8.37 -15.77
CA MET A 152 -3.26 -7.00 -15.90
C MET A 152 -2.79 -6.34 -17.20
N LEU A 153 -1.52 -6.57 -17.58
CA LEU A 153 -0.96 -6.06 -18.83
C LEU A 153 -1.68 -6.63 -20.04
N GLU A 154 -1.93 -7.94 -20.05
CA GLU A 154 -2.67 -8.62 -21.12
C GLU A 154 -4.08 -8.06 -21.30
N LYS A 155 -4.78 -7.77 -20.19
CA LYS A 155 -6.18 -7.33 -20.27
C LYS A 155 -6.34 -5.82 -20.48
N TYR A 156 -5.45 -4.98 -19.90
CA TYR A 156 -5.63 -3.53 -19.85
C TYR A 156 -4.52 -2.75 -20.55
N GLY A 157 -3.35 -3.37 -20.84
CA GLY A 157 -2.18 -2.72 -21.41
C GLY A 157 -1.45 -1.77 -20.46
N GLU A 158 -1.88 -1.70 -19.17
CA GLU A 158 -1.41 -0.74 -18.18
C GLU A 158 -1.65 -1.24 -16.76
N TRP A 159 -0.95 -0.66 -15.76
CA TRP A 159 -1.10 -1.04 -14.34
C TRP A 159 -1.61 0.10 -13.47
N TYR A 160 -0.87 1.22 -13.45
CA TYR A 160 -1.05 2.31 -12.49
C TYR A 160 -1.57 3.61 -13.10
N GLU A 161 -1.89 3.64 -14.39
CA GLU A 161 -2.47 4.83 -15.02
C GLU A 161 -3.75 5.24 -14.30
N PRO A 162 -3.85 6.49 -13.79
CA PRO A 162 -5.08 7.00 -13.20
C PRO A 162 -6.24 6.94 -14.19
N LYS A 163 -7.39 6.43 -13.74
CA LYS A 163 -8.55 6.22 -14.60
C LYS A 163 -9.84 6.32 -13.81
N TRP A 164 -10.93 6.61 -14.48
CA TRP A 164 -12.27 6.70 -13.88
C TRP A 164 -12.36 7.74 -12.75
N ASN A 165 -11.59 8.82 -12.81
CA ASN A 165 -11.41 9.82 -11.76
C ASN A 165 -11.02 9.22 -10.40
N LEU A 166 -10.22 8.16 -10.44
CA LEU A 166 -9.55 7.54 -9.31
C LEU A 166 -8.04 7.78 -9.44
N GLY A 167 -7.35 7.92 -8.30
CA GLY A 167 -5.89 7.91 -8.25
C GLY A 167 -5.30 6.57 -8.71
N GLU A 168 -3.99 6.51 -8.86
CA GLU A 168 -3.28 5.34 -9.41
C GLU A 168 -3.53 4.06 -8.61
N ASP A 169 -3.54 4.17 -7.28
CA ASP A 169 -3.77 3.07 -6.35
C ASP A 169 -5.18 2.46 -6.49
N LEU A 170 -6.21 3.30 -6.50
CA LEU A 170 -7.59 2.85 -6.68
C LEU A 170 -7.88 2.40 -8.11
N ALA A 171 -7.23 3.01 -9.11
CA ALA A 171 -7.32 2.54 -10.49
C ALA A 171 -6.67 1.16 -10.66
N PHE A 172 -5.56 0.89 -9.96
CA PHE A 172 -4.93 -0.43 -9.89
C PHE A 172 -5.89 -1.45 -9.24
N THR A 173 -6.49 -1.12 -8.09
CA THR A 173 -7.42 -2.03 -7.41
C THR A 173 -8.71 -2.30 -8.21
N GLU A 174 -9.21 -1.32 -8.96
CA GLU A 174 -10.33 -1.53 -9.88
C GLU A 174 -9.97 -2.46 -11.06
N ARG A 175 -8.72 -2.45 -11.52
CA ARG A 175 -8.22 -3.42 -12.52
C ARG A 175 -8.15 -4.83 -11.94
N LEU A 176 -7.68 -4.98 -10.67
CA LEU A 176 -7.71 -6.27 -9.94
C LEU A 176 -9.13 -6.81 -9.85
N LYS A 177 -10.08 -5.99 -9.45
CA LYS A 177 -11.50 -6.35 -9.40
C LYS A 177 -12.03 -6.82 -10.76
N GLY A 178 -11.64 -6.14 -11.82
CA GLY A 178 -11.99 -6.54 -13.18
C GLY A 178 -11.38 -7.87 -13.62
N LEU A 179 -10.24 -8.29 -13.05
CA LEU A 179 -9.63 -9.60 -13.23
C LEU A 179 -10.25 -10.69 -12.33
N GLY A 180 -11.08 -10.31 -11.36
CA GLY A 180 -11.61 -11.23 -10.35
C GLY A 180 -10.59 -11.62 -9.28
N ILE A 181 -9.49 -10.86 -9.16
CA ILE A 181 -8.43 -11.11 -8.17
C ILE A 181 -8.80 -10.39 -6.87
N PRO A 182 -9.00 -11.12 -5.74
CA PRO A 182 -9.35 -10.52 -4.47
C PRO A 182 -8.15 -9.82 -3.85
N ILE A 183 -8.41 -8.70 -3.18
CA ILE A 183 -7.42 -8.00 -2.35
C ILE A 183 -7.63 -8.43 -0.91
N TRP A 184 -6.65 -9.11 -0.34
CA TRP A 184 -6.65 -9.50 1.06
C TRP A 184 -6.00 -8.41 1.91
N CYS A 185 -6.54 -8.18 3.11
CA CYS A 185 -6.03 -7.20 4.07
C CYS A 185 -5.71 -7.89 5.39
N ASP A 186 -4.47 -7.77 5.84
CA ASP A 186 -4.03 -8.24 7.16
C ASP A 186 -4.20 -7.11 8.19
N SER A 187 -5.06 -7.32 9.19
CA SER A 187 -5.31 -6.37 10.27
C SER A 187 -4.32 -6.46 11.42
N THR A 188 -3.47 -7.48 11.42
CA THR A 188 -2.60 -7.79 12.57
C THR A 188 -1.21 -7.17 12.47
N ILE A 189 -0.81 -6.69 11.29
CA ILE A 189 0.49 -6.04 11.08
C ILE A 189 0.34 -4.54 11.38
N PRO A 190 0.99 -4.02 12.44
CA PRO A 190 0.88 -2.62 12.80
C PRO A 190 1.69 -1.75 11.84
N ILE A 191 0.99 -0.96 11.01
CA ILE A 191 1.59 -0.04 10.05
C ILE A 191 1.32 1.40 10.50
N GLY A 192 2.37 2.22 10.55
CA GLY A 192 2.26 3.65 10.79
C GLY A 192 2.49 4.46 9.52
N HIS A 193 1.84 5.62 9.41
CA HIS A 193 1.99 6.58 8.33
C HIS A 193 2.48 7.91 8.90
N ILE A 194 3.67 8.34 8.53
CA ILE A 194 4.31 9.55 9.07
C ILE A 194 3.62 10.77 8.47
N GLY A 195 3.02 11.60 9.32
CA GLY A 195 2.41 12.86 8.95
C GLY A 195 3.15 14.05 9.59
N GLN A 196 3.06 15.21 8.96
CA GLN A 196 3.53 16.47 9.54
C GLN A 196 2.38 17.14 10.27
N ILE A 197 2.63 17.59 11.51
CA ILE A 197 1.68 18.37 12.32
C ILE A 197 2.32 19.74 12.59
N VAL A 198 1.59 20.81 12.25
CA VAL A 198 1.97 22.16 12.68
C VAL A 198 1.59 22.30 14.16
N CYS A 199 2.62 22.33 15.03
CA CYS A 199 2.42 22.48 16.47
C CYS A 199 2.20 23.95 16.81
N GLY A 200 1.02 24.28 17.37
CA GLY A 200 0.64 25.62 17.78
C GLY A 200 -0.37 25.57 18.92
N LYS A 201 -0.89 26.75 19.31
CA LYS A 201 -1.87 26.85 20.40
C LYS A 201 -3.09 25.95 20.19
N GLU A 202 -3.63 25.90 18.97
CA GLU A 202 -4.81 25.08 18.65
C GLU A 202 -4.49 23.59 18.75
N THR A 203 -3.34 23.14 18.22
CA THR A 203 -2.88 21.75 18.32
C THR A 203 -2.76 21.32 19.80
N TYR A 204 -2.19 22.19 20.64
CA TYR A 204 -2.08 21.96 22.07
C TYR A 204 -3.45 21.86 22.77
N LEU A 205 -4.37 22.75 22.44
CA LEU A 205 -5.71 22.76 23.06
C LEU A 205 -6.52 21.53 22.63
N ASN A 206 -6.46 21.12 21.36
CA ASN A 206 -7.13 19.92 20.85
C ASN A 206 -6.57 18.64 21.50
N ALA A 207 -5.24 18.55 21.70
CA ALA A 207 -4.62 17.42 22.39
C ALA A 207 -5.04 17.34 23.88
N LYS A 208 -5.35 18.48 24.52
CA LYS A 208 -5.88 18.53 25.89
C LYS A 208 -7.35 18.11 25.97
N GLY A 209 -8.17 18.49 24.97
CA GLY A 209 -9.60 18.16 24.94
C GLY A 209 -9.87 16.67 24.72
N GLY A 210 -9.04 15.98 23.94
CA GLY A 210 -9.16 14.53 23.67
C GLY A 210 -8.84 13.60 24.86
N LYS A 211 -8.37 14.15 26.00
CA LYS A 211 -8.15 13.38 27.24
C LYS A 211 -9.36 13.29 28.17
N ASN A 212 -10.46 13.98 27.84
CA ASN A 212 -11.65 14.03 28.70
C ASN A 212 -12.79 13.11 28.25
N GLU A 213 -12.58 12.27 27.23
CA GLU A 213 -13.57 11.30 26.74
C GLU A 213 -13.05 9.85 26.75
N SER A 214 -12.34 9.45 27.82
CA SER A 214 -11.95 8.06 28.06
C SER A 214 -12.42 7.55 29.42
#